data_a5cb66297972bbd8dbbd4fbed520181b
#
_entry.id   a5cb66297972bbd8dbbd4fbed520181b
#
_cell.length_a   1.000
_cell.length_b   1.000
_cell.length_c   1.000
_cell.angle_alpha   90.00
_cell.angle_beta   90.00
_cell.angle_gamma   90.00
#
_symmetry.space_group_name_H-M   'P 1'
#
loop_
_entity.id
_entity.type
_entity.pdbx_description
1 polymer ?
#
loop_
_entity_poly.entity_id
_entity_poly.type
_entity_poly.pdbx_seq_one_letter_code
_entity_poly.pdbx_strand_id
1 'polypeptide(L)'
;MTALPALSEIADEYGFLDSEDRYRLLIELGRKLEPMPEALKTDATKVRGCSASVWVYPTQRSDGQLHFLADSNAAITKGVVALVLATVQDQPAAEVATADIAALLAPFDLARELSSNRTQGIPNMIALVRDTARRLVA
;
A
#
# COMPACT_ATOMS: atom_id res chain seq x y z
N MET A 1 11.64 -10.06 -10.71
CA MET A 1 10.50 -9.35 -10.09
C MET A 1 10.44 -9.68 -8.61
N THR A 2 10.44 -8.66 -7.77
CA THR A 2 10.42 -8.84 -6.32
C THR A 2 8.97 -8.84 -5.85
N ALA A 3 8.48 -9.98 -5.37
CA ALA A 3 7.15 -10.06 -4.79
C ALA A 3 7.19 -9.55 -3.34
N LEU A 4 6.13 -8.85 -2.92
CA LEU A 4 5.99 -8.48 -1.52
C LEU A 4 5.74 -9.75 -0.69
N PRO A 5 6.30 -9.84 0.52
CA PRO A 5 5.98 -10.92 1.43
C PRO A 5 4.48 -10.93 1.77
N ALA A 6 3.95 -12.10 2.17
CA ALA A 6 2.58 -12.17 2.64
C ALA A 6 2.38 -11.27 3.86
N LEU A 7 1.22 -10.61 3.93
CA LEU A 7 0.94 -9.66 5.01
C LEU A 7 1.06 -10.31 6.39
N SER A 8 0.61 -11.56 6.56
CA SER A 8 0.71 -12.26 7.83
C SER A 8 2.16 -12.46 8.28
N GLU A 9 3.07 -12.74 7.35
CA GLU A 9 4.50 -12.88 7.65
C GLU A 9 5.10 -11.55 8.10
N ILE A 10 4.72 -10.46 7.42
CA ILE A 10 5.17 -9.12 7.79
C ILE A 10 4.67 -8.76 9.18
N ALA A 11 3.39 -9.04 9.47
CA ALA A 11 2.79 -8.73 10.78
C ALA A 11 3.47 -9.51 11.91
N ASP A 12 3.78 -10.78 11.68
CA ASP A 12 4.47 -11.60 12.67
C ASP A 12 5.85 -11.04 12.98
N GLU A 13 6.63 -10.71 11.96
CA GLU A 13 7.96 -10.11 12.15
C GLU A 13 7.85 -8.76 12.87
N TYR A 14 6.94 -7.90 12.43
CA TYR A 14 6.73 -6.58 13.00
C TYR A 14 6.39 -6.65 14.50
N GLY A 15 5.61 -7.65 14.90
CA GLY A 15 5.21 -7.83 16.29
C GLY A 15 6.36 -8.06 17.25
N PHE A 16 7.49 -8.59 16.78
CA PHE A 16 8.68 -8.87 17.59
C PHE A 16 9.67 -7.70 17.64
N LEU A 17 9.45 -6.65 16.84
CA LEU A 17 10.42 -5.57 16.70
C LEU A 17 10.07 -4.39 17.62
N ASP A 18 11.10 -3.63 18.02
CA ASP A 18 10.91 -2.33 18.67
C ASP A 18 10.61 -1.25 17.61
N SER A 19 10.32 -0.03 18.05
CA SER A 19 9.94 1.06 17.15
C SER A 19 11.01 1.39 16.11
N GLU A 20 12.29 1.35 16.48
CA GLU A 20 13.37 1.64 15.55
C GLU A 20 13.45 0.58 14.45
N ASP A 21 13.37 -0.69 14.82
CA ASP A 21 13.44 -1.79 13.86
C ASP A 21 12.17 -1.89 13.02
N ARG A 22 11.01 -1.52 13.58
CA ARG A 22 9.77 -1.39 12.80
C ARG A 22 9.90 -0.34 11.71
N TYR A 23 10.51 0.78 12.04
CA TYR A 23 10.77 1.84 11.08
C TYR A 23 11.65 1.36 9.94
N ARG A 24 12.72 0.63 10.27
CA ARG A 24 13.61 0.04 9.26
C ARG A 24 12.90 -0.98 8.38
N LEU A 25 12.05 -1.81 8.99
CA LEU A 25 11.27 -2.80 8.23
C LEU A 25 10.37 -2.12 7.20
N LEU A 26 9.70 -1.03 7.58
CA LEU A 26 8.86 -0.28 6.65
C LEU A 26 9.67 0.26 5.47
N ILE A 27 10.85 0.81 5.73
CA ILE A 27 11.71 1.31 4.67
C ILE A 27 12.13 0.17 3.73
N GLU A 28 12.46 -0.99 4.27
CA GLU A 28 12.84 -2.15 3.46
C GLU A 28 11.66 -2.65 2.60
N LEU A 29 10.46 -2.67 3.16
CA LEU A 29 9.26 -3.05 2.40
C LEU A 29 9.03 -2.11 1.23
N GLY A 30 9.24 -0.81 1.44
CA GLY A 30 9.12 0.17 0.37
C GLY A 30 10.10 -0.09 -0.77
N ARG A 31 11.32 -0.50 -0.44
CA ARG A 31 12.34 -0.83 -1.44
C ARG A 31 11.99 -2.05 -2.27
N LYS A 32 11.10 -2.92 -1.77
CA LYS A 32 10.66 -4.12 -2.48
C LYS A 32 9.49 -3.86 -3.41
N LEU A 33 8.93 -2.66 -3.41
CA LEU A 33 7.88 -2.33 -4.37
C LEU A 33 8.41 -2.47 -5.79
N GLU A 34 7.55 -3.01 -6.67
CA GLU A 34 7.86 -3.11 -8.08
C GLU A 34 8.10 -1.70 -8.65
N PRO A 35 9.18 -1.50 -9.45
CA PRO A 35 9.46 -0.18 -9.99
C PRO A 35 8.29 0.36 -10.81
N MET A 36 7.91 1.61 -10.54
CA MET A 36 6.84 2.30 -11.26
C MET A 36 7.45 3.19 -12.34
N PRO A 37 7.10 2.99 -13.61
CA PRO A 37 7.61 3.87 -14.69
C PRO A 37 7.27 5.34 -14.44
N GLU A 38 8.22 6.22 -14.71
CA GLU A 38 8.03 7.66 -14.53
C GLU A 38 6.83 8.19 -15.31
N ALA A 39 6.55 7.64 -16.49
CA ALA A 39 5.40 8.03 -17.30
C ALA A 39 4.06 7.82 -16.59
N LEU A 40 4.00 6.92 -15.60
CA LEU A 40 2.78 6.66 -14.83
C LEU A 40 2.64 7.57 -13.60
N LYS A 41 3.67 8.31 -13.24
CA LYS A 41 3.66 9.23 -12.10
C LYS A 41 3.08 10.58 -12.54
N THR A 42 1.77 10.66 -12.57
CA THR A 42 1.02 11.80 -13.07
C THR A 42 0.04 12.31 -12.01
N ASP A 43 -0.58 13.45 -12.27
CA ASP A 43 -1.63 13.97 -11.39
C ASP A 43 -2.82 13.01 -11.30
N ALA A 44 -3.09 12.28 -12.37
CA ALA A 44 -4.19 11.31 -12.40
C ALA A 44 -3.95 10.11 -11.50
N THR A 45 -2.69 9.73 -11.27
CA THR A 45 -2.32 8.60 -10.41
C THR A 45 -1.93 9.03 -8.99
N LYS A 46 -1.82 10.33 -8.75
CA LYS A 46 -1.37 10.85 -7.46
C LYS A 46 -2.47 10.74 -6.42
N VAL A 47 -2.12 10.20 -5.26
CA VAL A 47 -3.03 10.10 -4.11
C VAL A 47 -3.09 11.44 -3.40
N ARG A 48 -4.30 11.93 -3.16
CA ARG A 48 -4.50 13.21 -2.47
C ARG A 48 -4.40 13.04 -0.95
N GLY A 49 -4.05 14.13 -0.27
CA GLY A 49 -4.01 14.16 1.19
C GLY A 49 -2.75 13.60 1.81
N CYS A 50 -1.76 13.24 1.01
CA CYS A 50 -0.46 12.80 1.50
C CYS A 50 0.50 13.99 1.54
N SER A 51 1.28 14.12 2.61
CA SER A 51 2.32 15.15 2.70
C SER A 51 3.49 14.86 1.75
N ALA A 52 3.83 13.59 1.56
CA ALA A 52 4.76 13.17 0.51
C ALA A 52 3.98 12.89 -0.77
N SER A 53 4.66 12.91 -1.93
CA SER A 53 4.03 12.48 -3.17
C SER A 53 3.88 10.95 -3.17
N VAL A 54 2.67 10.49 -3.46
CA VAL A 54 2.34 9.07 -3.58
C VAL A 54 1.55 8.88 -4.87
N TRP A 55 1.94 7.88 -5.67
CA TRP A 55 1.23 7.53 -6.90
C TRP A 55 0.81 6.07 -6.82
N VAL A 56 -0.40 5.77 -7.30
CA VAL A 56 -0.93 4.40 -7.39
C VAL A 56 -1.57 4.23 -8.76
N TYR A 57 -1.19 3.18 -9.46
CA TYR A 57 -1.73 2.87 -10.78
C TYR A 57 -2.27 1.44 -10.80
N PRO A 58 -3.57 1.26 -11.01
CA PRO A 58 -4.17 -0.07 -11.04
C PRO A 58 -3.98 -0.70 -12.42
N THR A 59 -3.66 -2.00 -12.42
CA THR A 59 -3.67 -2.82 -13.63
C THR A 59 -4.55 -4.03 -13.38
N GLN A 60 -5.15 -4.57 -14.42
CA GLN A 60 -5.92 -5.80 -14.32
C GLN A 60 -5.19 -6.90 -15.10
N ARG A 61 -4.91 -8.01 -14.42
CA ARG A 61 -4.23 -9.15 -15.02
C ARG A 61 -5.19 -9.93 -15.91
N SER A 62 -4.65 -10.78 -16.81
CA SER A 62 -5.44 -11.60 -17.72
C SER A 62 -6.43 -12.53 -17.01
N ASP A 63 -6.14 -12.91 -15.76
CA ASP A 63 -7.02 -13.76 -14.94
C ASP A 63 -8.07 -12.94 -14.15
N GLY A 64 -8.15 -11.63 -14.36
CA GLY A 64 -9.09 -10.75 -13.67
C GLY A 64 -8.61 -10.22 -12.32
N GLN A 65 -7.45 -10.63 -11.86
CA GLN A 65 -6.89 -10.12 -10.60
C GLN A 65 -6.34 -8.71 -10.77
N LEU A 66 -6.47 -7.90 -9.72
CA LEU A 66 -5.93 -6.55 -9.70
C LEU A 66 -4.47 -6.56 -9.26
N HIS A 67 -3.65 -5.80 -9.95
CA HIS A 67 -2.27 -5.60 -9.59
C HIS A 67 -1.97 -4.10 -9.62
N PHE A 68 -1.48 -3.55 -8.50
CA PHE A 68 -1.22 -2.14 -8.37
C PHE A 68 0.26 -1.85 -8.45
N LEU A 69 0.63 -0.85 -9.25
CA LEU A 69 1.95 -0.24 -9.21
C LEU A 69 1.86 1.01 -8.33
N ALA A 70 2.87 1.27 -7.54
CA ALA A 70 2.87 2.43 -6.66
C ALA A 70 4.29 2.89 -6.36
N ASP A 71 4.42 4.16 -6.03
CA ASP A 71 5.68 4.74 -5.60
C ASP A 71 5.44 5.94 -4.71
N SER A 72 6.48 6.38 -4.04
CA SER A 72 6.50 7.61 -3.26
C SER A 72 7.92 8.19 -3.27
N ASN A 73 8.02 9.50 -3.11
CA ASN A 73 9.31 10.17 -3.00
C ASN A 73 9.86 10.18 -1.56
N ALA A 74 9.14 9.61 -0.59
CA ALA A 74 9.59 9.50 0.79
C ALA A 74 9.69 8.04 1.20
N ALA A 75 10.85 7.64 1.75
CA ALA A 75 11.17 6.24 2.03
C ALA A 75 10.18 5.56 2.98
N ILE A 76 9.81 6.23 4.07
CA ILE A 76 8.88 5.65 5.05
C ILE A 76 7.46 5.59 4.50
N THR A 77 7.03 6.62 3.77
CA THR A 77 5.72 6.62 3.12
C THR A 77 5.63 5.52 2.08
N LYS A 78 6.71 5.26 1.35
CA LYS A 78 6.79 4.15 0.40
C LYS A 78 6.57 2.81 1.10
N GLY A 79 7.12 2.65 2.32
CA GLY A 79 6.87 1.47 3.15
C GLY A 79 5.41 1.32 3.56
N VAL A 80 4.76 2.42 3.92
CA VAL A 80 3.33 2.43 4.24
C VAL A 80 2.51 2.01 3.02
N VAL A 81 2.85 2.54 1.84
CA VAL A 81 2.21 2.16 0.58
C VAL A 81 2.37 0.66 0.34
N ALA A 82 3.56 0.11 0.59
CA ALA A 82 3.81 -1.32 0.45
C ALA A 82 2.89 -2.16 1.34
N LEU A 83 2.65 -1.72 2.58
CA LEU A 83 1.72 -2.40 3.48
C LEU A 83 0.29 -2.35 2.95
N VAL A 84 -0.16 -1.19 2.50
CA VAL A 84 -1.51 -1.07 1.94
C VAL A 84 -1.67 -2.01 0.75
N LEU A 85 -0.70 -2.04 -0.16
CA LEU A 85 -0.76 -2.94 -1.32
C LEU A 85 -0.70 -4.40 -0.92
N ALA A 86 0.05 -4.76 0.13
CA ALA A 86 0.13 -6.14 0.59
C ALA A 86 -1.23 -6.70 1.03
N THR A 87 -2.18 -5.82 1.40
CA THR A 87 -3.53 -6.26 1.78
C THR A 87 -4.39 -6.66 0.58
N VAL A 88 -4.08 -6.17 -0.62
CA VAL A 88 -4.99 -6.28 -1.78
C VAL A 88 -4.31 -6.78 -3.05
N GLN A 89 -2.99 -6.91 -3.06
CA GLN A 89 -2.25 -7.23 -4.28
C GLN A 89 -2.61 -8.61 -4.83
N ASP A 90 -2.80 -8.68 -6.14
CA ASP A 90 -3.04 -9.92 -6.88
C ASP A 90 -4.28 -10.69 -6.38
N GLN A 91 -5.36 -9.95 -6.15
CA GLN A 91 -6.66 -10.51 -5.75
C GLN A 91 -7.75 -10.10 -6.74
N PRO A 92 -8.83 -10.90 -6.83
CA PRO A 92 -9.98 -10.50 -7.65
C PRO A 92 -10.59 -9.17 -7.20
N ALA A 93 -11.08 -8.39 -8.15
CA ALA A 93 -11.67 -7.08 -7.86
C ALA A 93 -12.78 -7.16 -6.81
N ALA A 94 -13.61 -8.21 -6.86
CA ALA A 94 -14.69 -8.39 -5.87
C ALA A 94 -14.17 -8.50 -4.44
N GLU A 95 -13.05 -9.20 -4.23
CA GLU A 95 -12.44 -9.34 -2.91
C GLU A 95 -11.81 -8.03 -2.45
N VAL A 96 -11.14 -7.31 -3.35
CA VAL A 96 -10.55 -6.00 -3.03
C VAL A 96 -11.63 -5.00 -2.65
N ALA A 97 -12.75 -4.99 -3.37
CA ALA A 97 -13.86 -4.07 -3.15
C ALA A 97 -14.48 -4.22 -1.75
N THR A 98 -14.45 -5.42 -1.18
CA THR A 98 -15.07 -5.72 0.12
C THR A 98 -14.06 -5.96 1.24
N ALA A 99 -12.75 -5.90 0.95
CA ALA A 99 -11.73 -6.11 1.96
C ALA A 99 -11.79 -5.04 3.05
N ASP A 100 -11.64 -5.45 4.30
CA ASP A 100 -11.48 -4.53 5.43
C ASP A 100 -10.00 -4.21 5.60
N ILE A 101 -9.51 -3.30 4.74
CA ILE A 101 -8.10 -2.94 4.67
C ILE A 101 -7.64 -2.34 6.00
N ALA A 102 -8.46 -1.51 6.62
CA ALA A 102 -8.12 -0.90 7.91
C ALA A 102 -7.91 -1.96 8.99
N ALA A 103 -8.76 -2.99 9.03
CA ALA A 103 -8.60 -4.09 9.99
C ALA A 103 -7.33 -4.89 9.71
N LEU A 104 -6.99 -5.11 8.45
CA LEU A 104 -5.77 -5.82 8.07
C LEU A 104 -4.50 -5.03 8.46
N LEU A 105 -4.58 -3.71 8.49
CA LEU A 105 -3.46 -2.85 8.88
C LEU A 105 -3.38 -2.61 10.40
N ALA A 106 -4.43 -2.93 11.15
CA ALA A 106 -4.49 -2.66 12.59
C ALA A 106 -3.30 -3.24 13.38
N PRO A 107 -2.79 -4.46 13.11
CA PRO A 107 -1.65 -5.01 13.84
C PRO A 107 -0.37 -4.17 13.75
N PHE A 108 -0.24 -3.32 12.72
CA PHE A 108 0.94 -2.48 12.54
C PHE A 108 0.90 -1.20 13.36
N ASP A 109 -0.28 -0.80 13.85
CA ASP A 109 -0.46 0.38 14.71
C ASP A 109 0.25 1.62 14.16
N LEU A 110 0.04 1.91 12.87
CA LEU A 110 0.79 2.95 12.16
C LEU A 110 0.58 4.34 12.75
N ALA A 111 -0.62 4.64 13.24
CA ALA A 111 -0.90 5.94 13.85
C ALA A 111 -0.06 6.19 15.09
N ARG A 112 0.31 5.14 15.81
CA ARG A 112 1.16 5.22 17.01
C ARG A 112 2.65 5.27 16.65
N GLU A 113 3.05 4.47 15.65
CA GLU A 113 4.46 4.32 15.27
C GLU A 113 4.97 5.48 14.40
N LEU A 114 4.08 6.17 13.68
CA LEU A 114 4.44 7.22 12.73
C LEU A 114 3.73 8.53 13.06
N SER A 115 4.33 9.64 12.61
CA SER A 115 3.70 10.95 12.75
C SER A 115 2.42 11.04 11.91
N SER A 116 1.52 11.95 12.30
CA SER A 116 0.27 12.18 11.56
C SER A 116 0.52 12.58 10.10
N ASN A 117 1.63 13.30 9.82
CA ASN A 117 2.00 13.67 8.47
C ASN A 117 2.24 12.46 7.56
N ARG A 118 2.65 11.33 8.14
CA ARG A 118 2.96 10.11 7.37
C ARG A 118 1.78 9.17 7.27
N THR A 119 0.75 9.35 8.09
CA THR A 119 -0.42 8.47 8.12
C THR A 119 -1.68 9.14 7.57
N GLN A 120 -1.70 10.45 7.41
CA GLN A 120 -2.91 11.19 7.00
C GLN A 120 -3.43 10.80 5.63
N GLY A 121 -2.57 10.30 4.74
CA GLY A 121 -2.98 9.88 3.39
C GLY A 121 -3.50 8.45 3.30
N ILE A 122 -3.38 7.66 4.38
CA ILE A 122 -3.78 6.24 4.36
C ILE A 122 -5.26 6.06 4.03
N PRO A 123 -6.21 6.81 4.63
CA PRO A 123 -7.62 6.67 4.25
C PRO A 123 -7.88 6.93 2.76
N ASN A 124 -7.15 7.87 2.17
CA ASN A 124 -7.29 8.16 0.74
C ASN A 124 -6.70 7.07 -0.14
N MET A 125 -5.60 6.45 0.28
CA MET A 125 -5.04 5.28 -0.41
C MET A 125 -6.04 4.12 -0.40
N ILE A 126 -6.64 3.85 0.75
CA ILE A 126 -7.64 2.79 0.93
C ILE A 126 -8.86 3.07 0.05
N ALA A 127 -9.36 4.31 0.07
CA ALA A 127 -10.51 4.70 -0.74
C ALA A 127 -10.24 4.53 -2.23
N LEU A 128 -9.06 4.94 -2.70
CA LEU A 128 -8.69 4.82 -4.11
C LEU A 128 -8.66 3.36 -4.56
N VAL A 129 -8.05 2.49 -3.75
CA VAL A 129 -7.95 1.06 -4.05
C VAL A 129 -9.34 0.43 -4.11
N ARG A 130 -10.20 0.72 -3.12
CA ARG A 130 -11.55 0.17 -3.05
C ARG A 130 -12.44 0.68 -4.19
N ASP A 131 -12.38 1.98 -4.48
CA ASP A 131 -13.20 2.58 -5.53
C ASP A 131 -12.80 2.04 -6.90
N THR A 132 -11.50 1.83 -7.12
CA THR A 132 -11.01 1.20 -8.33
C THR A 132 -11.59 -0.21 -8.48
N ALA A 133 -11.53 -1.00 -7.42
CA ALA A 133 -12.06 -2.36 -7.42
C ALA A 133 -13.56 -2.39 -7.68
N ARG A 134 -14.31 -1.49 -7.04
CA ARG A 134 -15.77 -1.41 -7.21
C ARG A 134 -16.16 -1.12 -8.66
N ARG A 135 -15.41 -0.25 -9.34
CA ARG A 135 -15.69 0.08 -10.74
C ARG A 135 -15.45 -1.12 -11.65
N LEU A 136 -14.53 -2.01 -11.30
CA LEU A 136 -14.18 -3.17 -12.12
C LEU A 136 -15.06 -4.39 -11.85
N VAL A 137 -15.78 -4.41 -10.73
CA VAL A 137 -16.73 -5.47 -10.38
C VAL A 137 -18.06 -5.30 -11.12
N ALA A 138 -18.46 -4.07 -11.40
CA ALA A 138 -19.76 -3.73 -11.96
C ALA A 138 -20.04 -4.38 -13.35
#